data_940525d027055066f7604e073e13d20d
#
_entry.id   940525d027055066f7604e073e13d20d
#
_cell.length_a   1.000
_cell.length_b   1.000
_cell.length_c   1.000
_cell.angle_alpha   90.00
_cell.angle_beta   90.00
_cell.angle_gamma   90.00
#
_symmetry.space_group_name_H-M   'P 1'
#
loop_
_entity.id
_entity.type
_entity.pdbx_description
1 polymer ?
#
loop_
_entity_poly.entity_id
_entity_poly.type
_entity_poly.pdbx_seq_one_letter_code
_entity_poly.pdbx_strand_id
1 'polypeptide(L)'
;MKQEERARFETRYGVHNSEAKFERWLSIPKPPISVVGEHTHLLEDIERAYVAGGLYSALTGACCLGERIFNQIILRTRESFKGHPHYKHVYRHGSINDWDLGIDTLKQWEVITDDTEKKYRRLHTLRNETVHFQDKEQDLEPMAKEGIELINGIVTDLFCIGPENKFISWCEVPGEMYLRKEYETVPFVKEFYFPSAILVGYKHTIANTPGLKMIVQDNNEYPDADISDAEFVRLRREYASK
;
A
#
# COMPACT_ATOMS: atom_id res chain seq x y z
N MET A 1 -2.89 -28.55 4.76
CA MET A 1 -2.48 -27.14 4.99
C MET A 1 -0.95 -27.01 5.07
N LYS A 2 -0.27 -27.51 6.12
CA LYS A 2 1.21 -27.35 6.23
C LYS A 2 2.03 -27.92 5.06
N GLN A 3 1.63 -29.03 4.44
CA GLN A 3 2.36 -29.65 3.33
C GLN A 3 2.22 -28.86 2.02
N GLU A 4 1.06 -28.29 1.73
CA GLU A 4 0.83 -27.43 0.57
C GLU A 4 1.56 -26.09 0.71
N GLU A 5 1.58 -25.53 1.91
CA GLU A 5 2.36 -24.31 2.21
C GLU A 5 3.85 -24.57 2.03
N ARG A 6 4.35 -25.71 2.49
CA ARG A 6 5.73 -26.13 2.29
C ARG A 6 6.11 -26.27 0.83
N ALA A 7 5.26 -26.92 0.02
CA ALA A 7 5.49 -27.10 -1.40
C ALA A 7 5.55 -25.74 -2.15
N ARG A 8 4.65 -24.81 -1.82
CA ARG A 8 4.67 -23.44 -2.37
C ARG A 8 5.94 -22.70 -1.99
N PHE A 9 6.37 -22.84 -0.72
CA PHE A 9 7.59 -22.24 -0.23
C PHE A 9 8.83 -22.77 -0.98
N GLU A 10 8.99 -24.08 -1.08
CA GLU A 10 10.14 -24.73 -1.75
C GLU A 10 10.19 -24.40 -3.24
N THR A 11 9.02 -24.24 -3.90
CA THR A 11 8.93 -23.78 -5.28
C THR A 11 9.46 -22.34 -5.44
N ARG A 12 9.20 -21.47 -4.45
CA ARG A 12 9.57 -20.04 -4.52
C ARG A 12 11.01 -19.79 -4.08
N TYR A 13 11.49 -20.47 -3.05
CA TYR A 13 12.77 -20.17 -2.36
C TYR A 13 13.82 -21.28 -2.49
N GLY A 14 13.48 -22.39 -3.08
CA GLY A 14 14.36 -23.57 -3.21
C GLY A 14 14.53 -24.34 -1.92
N VAL A 15 15.13 -25.52 -2.04
CA VAL A 15 15.25 -26.49 -0.92
C VAL A 15 16.53 -26.31 -0.08
N HIS A 16 17.52 -25.57 -0.56
CA HIS A 16 18.76 -25.34 0.20
C HIS A 16 18.48 -24.43 1.41
N ASN A 17 18.92 -24.85 2.59
CA ASN A 17 18.62 -24.18 3.87
C ASN A 17 17.11 -23.90 4.06
N SER A 18 16.27 -24.82 3.58
CA SER A 18 14.84 -24.60 3.51
C SER A 18 14.20 -24.36 4.88
N GLU A 19 14.71 -24.95 5.95
CA GLU A 19 14.16 -24.79 7.30
C GLU A 19 14.33 -23.35 7.80
N ALA A 20 15.55 -22.82 7.80
CA ALA A 20 15.81 -21.45 8.24
C ALA A 20 15.09 -20.40 7.39
N LYS A 21 15.01 -20.64 6.06
CA LYS A 21 14.23 -19.79 5.16
C LYS A 21 12.74 -19.83 5.47
N PHE A 22 12.22 -21.02 5.78
CA PHE A 22 10.81 -21.20 6.09
C PHE A 22 10.43 -20.52 7.41
N GLU A 23 11.28 -20.63 8.42
CA GLU A 23 11.11 -19.92 9.69
C GLU A 23 11.08 -18.39 9.48
N ARG A 24 12.02 -17.83 8.71
CA ARG A 24 12.02 -16.40 8.37
C ARG A 24 10.74 -16.01 7.63
N TRP A 25 10.34 -16.78 6.63
CA TRP A 25 9.12 -16.51 5.86
C TRP A 25 7.84 -16.54 6.71
N LEU A 26 7.78 -17.43 7.70
CA LEU A 26 6.66 -17.49 8.66
C LEU A 26 6.70 -16.33 9.68
N SER A 27 7.89 -15.77 9.93
CA SER A 27 8.09 -14.74 10.95
C SER A 27 7.67 -13.32 10.54
N ILE A 28 7.44 -13.10 9.25
CA ILE A 28 7.08 -11.79 8.70
C ILE A 28 5.66 -11.77 8.15
N PRO A 29 5.00 -10.58 8.12
CA PRO A 29 3.68 -10.45 7.52
C PRO A 29 3.75 -10.66 6.01
N LYS A 30 2.65 -11.14 5.43
CA LYS A 30 2.50 -11.23 3.96
C LYS A 30 2.46 -9.81 3.37
N PRO A 31 3.15 -9.56 2.24
CA PRO A 31 3.05 -8.28 1.56
C PRO A 31 1.59 -7.94 1.21
N PRO A 32 1.11 -6.72 1.52
CA PRO A 32 -0.22 -6.28 1.14
C PRO A 32 -0.29 -6.07 -0.39
N ILE A 33 -1.47 -6.29 -0.95
CA ILE A 33 -1.73 -5.91 -2.34
C ILE A 33 -2.01 -4.40 -2.36
N SER A 34 -1.15 -3.66 -3.05
CA SER A 34 -1.23 -2.21 -3.17
C SER A 34 -1.98 -1.79 -4.44
N VAL A 35 -2.74 -0.69 -4.40
CA VAL A 35 -3.29 -0.01 -5.60
C VAL A 35 -2.17 0.49 -6.53
N VAL A 36 -0.95 0.66 -6.00
CA VAL A 36 0.27 0.94 -6.77
C VAL A 36 1.03 -0.37 -6.95
N GLY A 37 0.87 -1.02 -8.08
CA GLY A 37 1.44 -2.36 -8.34
C GLY A 37 2.94 -2.46 -8.12
N GLU A 38 3.70 -1.37 -8.36
CA GLU A 38 5.13 -1.31 -8.09
C GLU A 38 5.48 -1.57 -6.61
N HIS A 39 4.65 -1.08 -5.67
CA HIS A 39 4.86 -1.33 -4.24
C HIS A 39 4.81 -2.82 -3.91
N THR A 40 3.87 -3.56 -4.50
CA THR A 40 3.74 -5.00 -4.29
C THR A 40 5.00 -5.73 -4.75
N HIS A 41 5.53 -5.39 -5.93
CA HIS A 41 6.77 -6.00 -6.43
C HIS A 41 7.98 -5.69 -5.54
N LEU A 42 8.13 -4.45 -5.09
CA LEU A 42 9.24 -4.06 -4.21
C LEU A 42 9.13 -4.73 -2.83
N LEU A 43 7.92 -4.86 -2.26
CA LEU A 43 7.70 -5.59 -1.02
C LEU A 43 8.05 -7.08 -1.18
N GLU A 44 7.72 -7.70 -2.31
CA GLU A 44 8.12 -9.08 -2.59
C GLU A 44 9.62 -9.25 -2.73
N ASP A 45 10.34 -8.28 -3.30
CA ASP A 45 11.81 -8.31 -3.40
C ASP A 45 12.45 -8.17 -2.02
N ILE A 46 11.92 -7.30 -1.16
CA ILE A 46 12.32 -7.14 0.25
C ILE A 46 12.11 -8.46 1.01
N GLU A 47 10.93 -9.09 0.88
CA GLU A 47 10.63 -10.40 1.46
C GLU A 47 11.65 -11.46 1.00
N ARG A 48 11.90 -11.55 -0.31
CA ARG A 48 12.86 -12.51 -0.87
C ARG A 48 14.26 -12.32 -0.29
N ALA A 49 14.71 -11.06 -0.17
CA ALA A 49 16.01 -10.76 0.41
C ALA A 49 16.10 -11.24 1.86
N TYR A 50 15.10 -10.95 2.69
CA TYR A 50 15.04 -11.36 4.08
C TYR A 50 15.04 -12.89 4.23
N VAL A 51 14.14 -13.56 3.52
CA VAL A 51 14.00 -15.02 3.56
C VAL A 51 15.31 -15.70 3.12
N ALA A 52 16.00 -15.16 2.14
CA ALA A 52 17.31 -15.66 1.69
C ALA A 52 18.46 -15.38 2.67
N GLY A 53 18.25 -14.57 3.71
CA GLY A 53 19.27 -14.17 4.69
C GLY A 53 20.03 -12.89 4.30
N GLY A 54 19.60 -12.18 3.28
CA GLY A 54 20.14 -10.87 2.88
C GLY A 54 19.57 -9.75 3.75
N LEU A 55 19.83 -9.80 5.05
CA LEU A 55 19.18 -8.97 6.07
C LEU A 55 19.41 -7.47 5.86
N TYR A 56 20.64 -7.09 5.56
CA TYR A 56 20.98 -5.69 5.26
C TYR A 56 20.22 -5.18 4.01
N SER A 57 20.15 -6.00 2.95
CA SER A 57 19.43 -5.64 1.73
C SER A 57 17.93 -5.52 1.97
N ALA A 58 17.36 -6.40 2.79
CA ALA A 58 15.96 -6.34 3.15
C ALA A 58 15.62 -5.06 3.92
N LEU A 59 16.40 -4.72 4.94
CA LEU A 59 16.21 -3.50 5.72
C LEU A 59 16.41 -2.23 4.89
N THR A 60 17.49 -2.17 4.11
CA THR A 60 17.75 -1.04 3.21
C THR A 60 16.61 -0.89 2.19
N GLY A 61 16.13 -2.00 1.61
CA GLY A 61 14.99 -2.01 0.71
C GLY A 61 13.73 -1.44 1.34
N ALA A 62 13.41 -1.83 2.58
CA ALA A 62 12.27 -1.30 3.33
C ALA A 62 12.39 0.22 3.55
N CYS A 63 13.57 0.71 3.95
CA CYS A 63 13.83 2.13 4.12
C CYS A 63 13.72 2.91 2.79
N CYS A 64 14.32 2.39 1.72
CA CYS A 64 14.25 3.01 0.39
C CYS A 64 12.81 3.08 -0.13
N LEU A 65 12.00 2.05 0.10
CA LEU A 65 10.59 2.06 -0.28
C LEU A 65 9.81 3.10 0.53
N GLY A 66 10.05 3.22 1.83
CA GLY A 66 9.44 4.25 2.67
C GLY A 66 9.75 5.67 2.17
N GLU A 67 11.02 5.94 1.85
CA GLU A 67 11.46 7.22 1.27
C GLU A 67 10.82 7.48 -0.09
N ARG A 68 10.75 6.47 -0.95
CA ARG A 68 10.09 6.54 -2.26
C ARG A 68 8.61 6.88 -2.12
N ILE A 69 7.89 6.25 -1.19
CA ILE A 69 6.45 6.47 -0.99
C ILE A 69 6.18 7.92 -0.60
N PHE A 70 6.84 8.47 0.42
CA PHE A 70 6.56 9.86 0.79
C PHE A 70 6.96 10.84 -0.31
N ASN A 71 8.05 10.60 -1.04
CA ASN A 71 8.43 11.40 -2.19
C ASN A 71 7.36 11.38 -3.27
N GLN A 72 6.87 10.20 -3.65
CA GLN A 72 5.82 10.07 -4.66
C GLN A 72 4.56 10.82 -4.25
N ILE A 73 4.13 10.68 -3.00
CA ILE A 73 2.92 11.36 -2.52
C ILE A 73 3.11 12.87 -2.57
N ILE A 74 4.18 13.40 -1.98
CA ILE A 74 4.40 14.83 -1.90
C ILE A 74 4.56 15.46 -3.29
N LEU A 75 5.41 14.88 -4.14
CA LEU A 75 5.69 15.46 -5.46
C LEU A 75 4.48 15.42 -6.39
N ARG A 76 3.61 14.42 -6.28
CA ARG A 76 2.40 14.31 -7.11
C ARG A 76 1.24 15.16 -6.61
N THR A 77 1.11 15.34 -5.28
CA THR A 77 -0.05 16.04 -4.70
C THR A 77 0.22 17.51 -4.34
N ARG A 78 1.48 17.93 -4.25
CA ARG A 78 1.86 19.27 -3.75
C ARG A 78 1.14 20.44 -4.40
N GLU A 79 0.82 20.34 -5.70
CA GLU A 79 0.15 21.43 -6.42
C GLU A 79 -1.29 21.66 -5.90
N SER A 80 -1.92 20.66 -5.34
CA SER A 80 -3.21 20.77 -4.68
C SER A 80 -3.12 21.46 -3.30
N PHE A 81 -1.91 21.56 -2.75
CA PHE A 81 -1.64 22.19 -1.45
C PHE A 81 -0.98 23.58 -1.55
N LYS A 82 -1.07 24.27 -2.71
CA LYS A 82 -0.47 25.60 -2.90
C LYS A 82 -0.86 26.64 -1.84
N GLY A 83 -2.08 26.57 -1.33
CA GLY A 83 -2.57 27.45 -0.27
C GLY A 83 -2.11 27.06 1.15
N HIS A 84 -1.50 25.89 1.32
CA HIS A 84 -1.10 25.41 2.63
C HIS A 84 0.27 25.98 3.06
N PRO A 85 0.43 26.44 4.31
CA PRO A 85 1.70 27.03 4.79
C PRO A 85 2.92 26.13 4.56
N HIS A 86 2.75 24.81 4.65
CA HIS A 86 3.82 23.83 4.48
C HIS A 86 4.30 23.66 3.03
N TYR A 87 3.50 24.08 2.03
CA TYR A 87 3.85 24.02 0.61
C TYR A 87 5.21 24.68 0.30
N LYS A 88 5.49 25.84 0.92
CA LYS A 88 6.74 26.59 0.74
C LYS A 88 8.01 25.78 1.04
N HIS A 89 7.91 24.73 1.86
CA HIS A 89 9.04 23.89 2.23
C HIS A 89 9.35 22.81 1.19
N VAL A 90 8.39 22.47 0.34
CA VAL A 90 8.52 21.33 -0.61
C VAL A 90 8.37 21.70 -2.07
N TYR A 91 7.88 22.90 -2.43
CA TYR A 91 7.48 23.24 -3.81
C TYR A 91 8.62 23.24 -4.83
N ARG A 92 9.86 23.49 -4.41
CA ARG A 92 11.05 23.52 -5.29
C ARG A 92 11.83 22.22 -5.33
N HIS A 93 11.49 21.26 -4.47
CA HIS A 93 12.22 20.02 -4.38
C HIS A 93 11.87 19.10 -5.55
N GLY A 94 12.91 18.56 -6.24
CA GLY A 94 12.75 17.44 -7.17
C GLY A 94 12.77 16.08 -6.48
N SER A 95 13.36 16.03 -5.26
CA SER A 95 13.37 14.91 -4.34
C SER A 95 13.49 15.43 -2.93
N ILE A 96 12.89 14.77 -1.96
CA ILE A 96 12.94 15.08 -0.54
C ILE A 96 13.79 13.99 0.12
N ASN A 97 15.02 14.34 0.51
CA ASN A 97 15.96 13.42 1.17
C ASN A 97 15.89 13.56 2.70
N ASP A 98 15.28 14.63 3.19
CA ASP A 98 15.02 14.87 4.60
C ASP A 98 13.73 14.13 5.01
N TRP A 99 13.89 13.08 5.79
CA TRP A 99 12.79 12.24 6.25
C TRP A 99 11.85 12.99 7.18
N ASP A 100 12.38 13.85 8.06
CA ASP A 100 11.53 14.64 8.96
C ASP A 100 10.66 15.59 8.16
N LEU A 101 11.23 16.30 7.18
CA LEU A 101 10.46 17.15 6.28
C LEU A 101 9.40 16.34 5.51
N GLY A 102 9.75 15.15 5.01
CA GLY A 102 8.81 14.29 4.29
C GLY A 102 7.63 13.86 5.16
N ILE A 103 7.92 13.33 6.35
CA ILE A 103 6.92 12.84 7.31
C ILE A 103 6.03 13.99 7.81
N ASP A 104 6.64 15.12 8.19
CA ASP A 104 5.91 16.31 8.66
C ASP A 104 4.98 16.85 7.57
N THR A 105 5.43 16.86 6.31
CA THR A 105 4.60 17.29 5.18
C THR A 105 3.36 16.41 5.03
N LEU A 106 3.52 15.08 5.02
CA LEU A 106 2.38 14.17 4.92
C LEU A 106 1.42 14.32 6.09
N LYS A 107 1.96 14.56 7.29
CA LYS A 107 1.15 14.78 8.49
C LYS A 107 0.37 16.09 8.43
N GLN A 108 1.02 17.18 8.05
CA GLN A 108 0.40 18.51 7.91
C GLN A 108 -0.66 18.55 6.80
N TRP A 109 -0.51 17.73 5.78
CA TRP A 109 -1.50 17.59 4.70
C TRP A 109 -2.58 16.53 5.02
N GLU A 110 -2.60 16.00 6.23
CA GLU A 110 -3.56 14.99 6.70
C GLU A 110 -3.61 13.71 5.83
N VAL A 111 -2.51 13.41 5.12
CA VAL A 111 -2.39 12.19 4.31
C VAL A 111 -2.17 10.98 5.20
N ILE A 112 -1.39 11.12 6.26
CA ILE A 112 -1.08 10.03 7.20
C ILE A 112 -1.72 10.26 8.57
N THR A 113 -2.06 9.15 9.22
CA THR A 113 -2.55 9.13 10.62
C THR A 113 -1.39 9.24 11.61
N ASP A 114 -1.70 9.40 12.91
CA ASP A 114 -0.69 9.36 13.98
C ASP A 114 0.03 8.00 14.03
N ASP A 115 -0.68 6.92 13.72
CA ASP A 115 -0.10 5.58 13.71
C ASP A 115 0.84 5.37 12.53
N THR A 116 0.45 5.80 11.34
CA THR A 116 1.31 5.77 10.16
C THR A 116 2.55 6.66 10.34
N GLU A 117 2.40 7.82 10.98
CA GLU A 117 3.54 8.68 11.35
C GLU A 117 4.53 7.96 12.25
N LYS A 118 4.07 7.28 13.31
CA LYS A 118 4.93 6.48 14.19
C LYS A 118 5.71 5.41 13.44
N LYS A 119 5.06 4.70 12.52
CA LYS A 119 5.71 3.70 11.66
C LYS A 119 6.84 4.34 10.83
N TYR A 120 6.59 5.48 10.20
CA TYR A 120 7.60 6.22 9.44
C TYR A 120 8.77 6.69 10.32
N ARG A 121 8.51 7.29 11.48
CA ARG A 121 9.55 7.74 12.42
C ARG A 121 10.42 6.57 12.88
N ARG A 122 9.82 5.43 13.17
CA ARG A 122 10.56 4.24 13.56
C ARG A 122 11.39 3.67 12.42
N LEU A 123 10.85 3.64 11.20
CA LEU A 123 11.60 3.22 10.01
C LEU A 123 12.79 4.15 9.72
N HIS A 124 12.61 5.47 9.91
CA HIS A 124 13.70 6.46 9.83
C HIS A 124 14.80 6.19 10.88
N THR A 125 14.42 5.85 12.10
CA THR A 125 15.37 5.47 13.16
C THR A 125 16.17 4.24 12.75
N LEU A 126 15.52 3.18 12.28
CA LEU A 126 16.19 1.97 11.80
C LEU A 126 17.17 2.26 10.65
N ARG A 127 16.76 3.13 9.70
CA ARG A 127 17.64 3.60 8.63
C ARG A 127 18.89 4.27 9.16
N ASN A 128 18.75 5.18 10.11
CA ASN A 128 19.88 5.91 10.67
C ASN A 128 20.81 5.00 11.48
N GLU A 129 20.27 3.99 12.15
CA GLU A 129 21.04 3.00 12.90
C GLU A 129 21.84 2.06 12.00
N THR A 130 21.36 1.73 10.78
CA THR A 130 21.90 0.65 9.95
C THR A 130 22.54 1.09 8.65
N VAL A 131 22.01 2.10 7.96
CA VAL A 131 22.53 2.55 6.65
C VAL A 131 23.76 3.44 6.84
N HIS A 132 23.81 4.21 7.92
CA HIS A 132 25.00 4.96 8.28
C HIS A 132 25.97 4.09 9.06
N PHE A 133 27.28 4.27 8.79
CA PHE A 133 28.33 3.54 9.48
C PHE A 133 28.18 3.70 11.00
N GLN A 134 28.14 2.59 11.71
CA GLN A 134 28.12 2.48 13.15
C GLN A 134 29.27 1.57 13.59
N ASP A 135 30.00 1.98 14.62
CA ASP A 135 31.19 1.27 15.14
C ASP A 135 30.78 0.05 16.02
N LYS A 136 29.50 -0.29 16.06
CA LYS A 136 28.95 -1.39 16.86
C LYS A 136 28.42 -2.50 15.97
N GLU A 137 28.75 -3.74 16.35
CA GLU A 137 28.11 -4.91 15.76
C GLU A 137 26.61 -4.89 16.06
N GLN A 138 25.81 -5.04 15.01
CA GLN A 138 24.34 -4.97 15.08
C GLN A 138 23.74 -6.34 14.75
N ASP A 139 22.72 -6.71 15.49
CA ASP A 139 21.87 -7.84 15.12
C ASP A 139 20.87 -7.37 14.05
N LEU A 140 21.20 -7.67 12.79
CA LEU A 140 20.41 -7.23 11.64
C LEU A 140 19.09 -8.01 11.48
N GLU A 141 18.95 -9.21 12.04
CA GLU A 141 17.76 -10.03 11.81
C GLU A 141 16.49 -9.40 12.43
N PRO A 142 16.47 -9.03 13.73
CA PRO A 142 15.31 -8.35 14.30
C PRO A 142 15.06 -6.98 13.66
N MET A 143 16.10 -6.23 13.29
CA MET A 143 15.96 -4.92 12.65
C MET A 143 15.36 -5.02 11.26
N ALA A 144 15.79 -6.01 10.46
CA ALA A 144 15.24 -6.24 9.12
C ALA A 144 13.79 -6.70 9.20
N LYS A 145 13.48 -7.58 10.15
CA LYS A 145 12.10 -8.00 10.41
C LYS A 145 11.20 -6.81 10.77
N GLU A 146 11.62 -5.99 11.73
CA GLU A 146 10.90 -4.78 12.13
C GLU A 146 10.72 -3.82 10.94
N GLY A 147 11.76 -3.61 10.13
CA GLY A 147 11.69 -2.78 8.93
C GLY A 147 10.64 -3.27 7.92
N ILE A 148 10.54 -4.59 7.74
CA ILE A 148 9.51 -5.21 6.89
C ILE A 148 8.10 -5.02 7.48
N GLU A 149 7.93 -5.22 8.78
CA GLU A 149 6.65 -5.02 9.46
C GLU A 149 6.18 -3.57 9.32
N LEU A 150 7.09 -2.61 9.51
CA LEU A 150 6.80 -1.18 9.39
C LEU A 150 6.42 -0.77 7.97
N ILE A 151 7.19 -1.19 6.96
CA ILE A 151 6.90 -0.81 5.56
C ILE A 151 5.62 -1.48 5.05
N ASN A 152 5.36 -2.74 5.42
CA ASN A 152 4.09 -3.39 5.11
C ASN A 152 2.92 -2.65 5.76
N GLY A 153 3.07 -2.22 7.03
CA GLY A 153 2.08 -1.42 7.72
C GLY A 153 1.81 -0.08 7.04
N ILE A 154 2.85 0.64 6.60
CA ILE A 154 2.71 1.91 5.87
C ILE A 154 1.97 1.70 4.55
N VAL A 155 2.32 0.65 3.79
CA VAL A 155 1.63 0.34 2.52
C VAL A 155 0.18 -0.10 2.78
N THR A 156 -0.07 -0.84 3.85
CA THR A 156 -1.42 -1.22 4.27
C THR A 156 -2.28 0.01 4.57
N ASP A 157 -1.76 0.92 5.39
CA ASP A 157 -2.49 2.12 5.80
C ASP A 157 -2.86 3.03 4.61
N LEU A 158 -1.97 3.11 3.61
CA LEU A 158 -2.08 4.09 2.52
C LEU A 158 -2.65 3.50 1.23
N PHE A 159 -2.33 2.25 0.89
CA PHE A 159 -2.54 1.73 -0.46
C PHE A 159 -3.14 0.33 -0.53
N CYS A 160 -3.38 -0.34 0.58
CA CYS A 160 -3.84 -1.73 0.57
C CYS A 160 -5.21 -1.86 -0.10
N ILE A 161 -5.34 -2.86 -0.98
CA ILE A 161 -6.63 -3.31 -1.48
C ILE A 161 -7.19 -4.31 -0.47
N GLY A 162 -7.90 -3.80 0.54
CA GLY A 162 -8.42 -4.61 1.64
C GLY A 162 -9.43 -3.85 2.50
N PRO A 163 -10.15 -4.56 3.38
CA PRO A 163 -11.19 -3.97 4.23
C PRO A 163 -10.66 -2.94 5.24
N GLU A 164 -9.38 -2.98 5.52
CA GLU A 164 -8.70 -2.04 6.44
C GLU A 164 -8.44 -0.66 5.80
N ASN A 165 -8.57 -0.57 4.48
CA ASN A 165 -8.36 0.67 3.75
C ASN A 165 -9.55 1.61 3.94
N LYS A 166 -9.31 2.77 4.57
CA LYS A 166 -10.35 3.76 4.86
C LYS A 166 -10.99 4.37 3.62
N PHE A 167 -10.28 4.41 2.49
CA PHE A 167 -10.76 5.03 1.24
C PHE A 167 -11.70 4.14 0.44
N ILE A 168 -11.71 2.83 0.73
CA ILE A 168 -12.48 1.84 0.00
C ILE A 168 -13.64 1.35 0.86
N SER A 169 -14.83 1.28 0.26
CA SER A 169 -15.97 0.57 0.81
C SER A 169 -16.10 -0.79 0.13
N TRP A 170 -16.20 -1.84 0.92
CA TRP A 170 -16.55 -3.16 0.41
C TRP A 170 -18.06 -3.25 0.28
N CYS A 171 -18.53 -3.58 -0.92
CA CYS A 171 -19.89 -4.05 -1.08
C CYS A 171 -20.03 -5.44 -0.48
N GLU A 172 -21.21 -5.75 0.07
CA GLU A 172 -21.52 -7.12 0.48
C GLU A 172 -21.77 -8.06 -0.72
N VAL A 173 -21.60 -7.56 -1.93
CA VAL A 173 -21.54 -8.38 -3.14
C VAL A 173 -20.11 -8.93 -3.22
N PRO A 174 -19.90 -10.25 -3.23
CA PRO A 174 -18.57 -10.85 -3.22
C PRO A 174 -17.68 -10.34 -4.34
N GLY A 175 -16.47 -9.91 -4.01
CA GLY A 175 -15.46 -9.43 -4.95
C GLY A 175 -15.62 -7.99 -5.42
N GLU A 176 -16.59 -7.26 -4.92
CA GLU A 176 -16.81 -5.86 -5.29
C GLU A 176 -16.40 -4.90 -4.18
N MET A 177 -15.63 -3.89 -4.57
CA MET A 177 -15.23 -2.79 -3.69
C MET A 177 -15.36 -1.46 -4.44
N TYR A 178 -15.65 -0.40 -3.69
CA TYR A 178 -15.87 0.93 -4.22
C TYR A 178 -15.07 1.95 -3.43
N LEU A 179 -14.59 2.97 -4.13
CA LEU A 179 -14.03 4.15 -3.49
C LEU A 179 -15.16 4.91 -2.77
N ARG A 180 -14.93 5.27 -1.50
CA ARG A 180 -15.93 6.02 -0.73
C ARG A 180 -16.05 7.44 -1.26
N LYS A 181 -17.29 7.89 -1.45
CA LYS A 181 -17.63 9.19 -2.01
C LYS A 181 -17.01 10.36 -1.23
N GLU A 182 -16.97 10.28 0.09
CA GLU A 182 -16.39 11.32 0.94
C GLU A 182 -14.91 11.61 0.65
N TYR A 183 -14.18 10.66 0.04
CA TYR A 183 -12.76 10.79 -0.29
C TYR A 183 -12.47 11.17 -1.75
N GLU A 184 -13.49 11.30 -2.60
CA GLU A 184 -13.32 11.63 -4.03
C GLU A 184 -12.62 12.97 -4.28
N THR A 185 -12.74 13.91 -3.34
CA THR A 185 -12.10 15.24 -3.45
C THR A 185 -10.68 15.28 -2.90
N VAL A 186 -10.25 14.25 -2.16
CA VAL A 186 -8.95 14.20 -1.51
C VAL A 186 -7.82 14.11 -2.56
N PRO A 187 -6.83 15.01 -2.55
CA PRO A 187 -5.75 15.02 -3.54
C PRO A 187 -5.00 13.68 -3.65
N PHE A 188 -4.73 13.04 -2.52
CA PHE A 188 -4.09 11.73 -2.47
C PHE A 188 -4.91 10.66 -3.21
N VAL A 189 -6.22 10.63 -3.00
CA VAL A 189 -7.13 9.68 -3.67
C VAL A 189 -7.18 9.93 -5.18
N LYS A 190 -7.24 11.19 -5.60
CA LYS A 190 -7.22 11.56 -7.02
C LYS A 190 -5.96 11.09 -7.73
N GLU A 191 -4.80 11.18 -7.07
CA GLU A 191 -3.51 10.86 -7.66
C GLU A 191 -3.19 9.36 -7.68
N PHE A 192 -3.65 8.60 -6.69
CA PHE A 192 -3.24 7.21 -6.52
C PHE A 192 -4.35 6.19 -6.74
N TYR A 193 -5.60 6.54 -6.49
CA TYR A 193 -6.73 5.62 -6.64
C TYR A 193 -7.47 5.81 -7.96
N PHE A 194 -7.77 7.05 -8.36
CA PHE A 194 -8.51 7.33 -9.59
C PHE A 194 -7.87 6.76 -10.86
N PRO A 195 -6.52 6.78 -11.04
CA PRO A 195 -5.92 6.19 -12.23
C PRO A 195 -6.20 4.69 -12.41
N SER A 196 -6.50 3.98 -11.33
CA SER A 196 -6.85 2.57 -11.32
C SER A 196 -8.34 2.31 -11.10
N ALA A 197 -9.16 3.36 -10.99
CA ALA A 197 -10.59 3.27 -10.76
C ALA A 197 -11.37 3.29 -12.09
N ILE A 198 -12.52 2.62 -12.09
CA ILE A 198 -13.49 2.67 -13.19
C ILE A 198 -14.77 3.26 -12.62
N LEU A 199 -15.31 4.28 -13.28
CA LEU A 199 -16.60 4.83 -12.91
C LEU A 199 -17.70 3.81 -13.25
N VAL A 200 -18.50 3.44 -12.26
CA VAL A 200 -19.58 2.47 -12.39
C VAL A 200 -20.85 2.95 -11.71
N GLY A 201 -22.00 2.62 -12.28
CA GLY A 201 -23.30 2.76 -11.62
C GLY A 201 -23.68 1.49 -10.84
N TYR A 202 -24.77 1.55 -10.09
CA TYR A 202 -25.23 0.40 -9.30
C TYR A 202 -25.74 -0.78 -10.16
N LYS A 203 -25.98 -0.59 -11.46
CA LYS A 203 -26.39 -1.61 -12.43
C LYS A 203 -25.23 -2.21 -13.24
N HIS A 204 -23.99 -1.98 -12.84
CA HIS A 204 -22.85 -2.55 -13.55
C HIS A 204 -22.80 -4.08 -13.46
N THR A 205 -22.18 -4.72 -14.44
CA THR A 205 -21.91 -6.16 -14.44
C THR A 205 -20.42 -6.40 -14.68
N ILE A 206 -19.92 -7.50 -14.11
CA ILE A 206 -18.54 -7.95 -14.35
C ILE A 206 -18.59 -9.19 -15.23
N ALA A 207 -17.94 -9.13 -16.38
CA ALA A 207 -17.77 -10.26 -17.28
C ALA A 207 -16.31 -10.72 -17.32
N ASN A 208 -16.10 -12.01 -17.25
CA ASN A 208 -14.78 -12.62 -17.45
C ASN A 208 -14.61 -12.96 -18.94
N THR A 209 -13.56 -12.45 -19.56
CA THR A 209 -13.18 -12.82 -20.92
C THR A 209 -12.13 -13.94 -20.92
N PRO A 210 -12.02 -14.73 -22.02
CA PRO A 210 -10.90 -15.64 -22.20
C PRO A 210 -9.57 -14.90 -22.02
N GLY A 211 -8.68 -15.43 -21.17
CA GLY A 211 -7.41 -14.80 -20.82
C GLY A 211 -7.43 -14.02 -19.51
N LEU A 212 -8.41 -14.26 -18.62
CA LEU A 212 -8.53 -13.67 -17.27
C LEU A 212 -8.68 -12.13 -17.23
N LYS A 213 -9.10 -11.51 -18.31
CA LYS A 213 -9.39 -10.08 -18.33
C LYS A 213 -10.81 -9.84 -17.84
N MET A 214 -10.95 -9.18 -16.70
CA MET A 214 -12.25 -8.68 -16.25
C MET A 214 -12.67 -7.48 -17.09
N ILE A 215 -13.92 -7.49 -17.54
CA ILE A 215 -14.57 -6.34 -18.18
C ILE A 215 -15.71 -5.91 -17.30
N VAL A 216 -15.70 -4.65 -16.90
CA VAL A 216 -16.82 -4.01 -16.20
C VAL A 216 -17.73 -3.38 -17.25
N GLN A 217 -19.00 -3.72 -17.22
CA GLN A 217 -20.04 -3.10 -18.05
C GLN A 217 -20.98 -2.33 -17.13
N ASP A 218 -21.17 -1.06 -17.41
CA ASP A 218 -22.17 -0.26 -16.74
C ASP A 218 -23.43 -0.18 -17.61
N ASN A 219 -24.55 -0.63 -17.07
CA ASN A 219 -25.85 -0.54 -17.73
C ASN A 219 -26.47 0.82 -17.40
N ASN A 220 -26.26 1.80 -18.24
CA ASN A 220 -26.66 3.21 -18.03
C ASN A 220 -28.18 3.46 -18.10
N GLU A 221 -29.01 2.47 -17.80
CA GLU A 221 -30.47 2.56 -17.71
C GLU A 221 -30.92 2.95 -16.31
N TYR A 222 -30.37 3.99 -15.71
CA TYR A 222 -30.77 4.55 -14.42
C TYR A 222 -30.63 6.08 -14.44
N PRO A 223 -31.44 6.80 -13.67
CA PRO A 223 -31.27 8.25 -13.58
C PRO A 223 -29.91 8.58 -13.00
N ASP A 224 -29.23 9.52 -13.63
CA ASP A 224 -28.01 10.08 -13.09
C ASP A 224 -28.35 10.85 -11.81
N ALA A 225 -27.97 10.32 -10.68
CA ALA A 225 -28.30 10.85 -9.38
C ALA A 225 -27.09 10.79 -8.46
N ASP A 226 -26.87 11.88 -7.76
CA ASP A 226 -25.86 11.95 -6.69
C ASP A 226 -26.37 11.23 -5.44
N ILE A 227 -26.03 9.95 -5.30
CA ILE A 227 -26.47 9.09 -4.20
C ILE A 227 -25.35 8.86 -3.18
N SER A 228 -25.72 8.53 -1.93
CA SER A 228 -24.75 8.17 -0.88
C SER A 228 -24.18 6.78 -1.11
N ASP A 229 -23.03 6.48 -0.49
CA ASP A 229 -22.43 5.13 -0.50
C ASP A 229 -23.41 4.07 -0.02
N ALA A 230 -24.15 4.34 1.06
CA ALA A 230 -25.14 3.41 1.60
C ALA A 230 -26.26 3.11 0.61
N GLU A 231 -26.76 4.13 -0.09
CA GLU A 231 -27.80 3.96 -1.11
C GLU A 231 -27.27 3.22 -2.33
N PHE A 232 -26.04 3.52 -2.77
CA PHE A 232 -25.39 2.81 -3.84
C PHE A 232 -25.25 1.31 -3.53
N VAL A 233 -24.76 0.96 -2.34
CA VAL A 233 -24.63 -0.43 -1.88
C VAL A 233 -25.98 -1.14 -1.84
N ARG A 234 -27.04 -0.46 -1.33
CA ARG A 234 -28.39 -1.01 -1.29
C ARG A 234 -28.91 -1.35 -2.69
N LEU A 235 -28.84 -0.38 -3.62
CA LEU A 235 -29.30 -0.55 -5.01
C LEU A 235 -28.49 -1.60 -5.75
N ARG A 236 -27.17 -1.65 -5.52
CA ARG A 236 -26.28 -2.66 -6.12
C ARG A 236 -26.63 -4.07 -5.66
N ARG A 237 -26.90 -4.26 -4.38
CA ARG A 237 -27.32 -5.54 -3.80
C ARG A 237 -28.64 -6.01 -4.36
N GLU A 238 -29.63 -5.10 -4.46
CA GLU A 238 -30.94 -5.40 -5.06
C GLU A 238 -30.80 -5.77 -6.54
N TYR A 239 -29.92 -5.13 -7.28
CA TYR A 239 -29.69 -5.46 -8.69
C TYR A 239 -28.97 -6.79 -8.86
N ALA A 240 -27.95 -7.07 -8.08
CA ALA A 240 -27.16 -8.32 -8.15
C ALA A 240 -27.96 -9.56 -7.70
N SER A 241 -29.08 -9.39 -6.98
CA SER A 241 -29.94 -10.48 -6.51
C SER A 241 -31.01 -10.91 -7.55
N LYS A 242 -31.12 -10.21 -8.67
CA LYS A 242 -32.03 -10.50 -9.79
C LYS A 242 -31.39 -11.39 -10.83
#